data_e2adb2aacb5e2eed3009d302a951aed7
#
_entry.id   e2adb2aacb5e2eed3009d302a951aed7
#
_cell.length_a   1.000
_cell.length_b   1.000
_cell.length_c   1.000
_cell.angle_alpha   90.00
_cell.angle_beta   90.00
_cell.angle_gamma   90.00
#
_symmetry.space_group_name_H-M   'P 1'
#
loop_
_entity.id
_entity.type
_entity.pdbx_description
1 polymer ?
#
loop_
_entity_poly.entity_id
_entity_poly.type
_entity_poly.pdbx_seq_one_letter_code
_entity_poly.pdbx_strand_id
1 'polypeptide(L)'
;MPNPGFRPSRRKSLARRTHRISGLVLAGTLLALPGLAAAEDLRTYAVTGDAIPHSLTGVAGDVARGRALVVERSSTCILCHSGPFPEQKFQGDLAPDLAGSGSRWSEGQLRLRLVDASRLNAATIMPSYYRVDGLERVGALWRGKPILSAEQIEDIVAYLVTLRQ
;
A
#
# COMPACT_ATOMS: atom_id res chain seq x y z
N MET A 1 -43.27 50.23 -42.04
CA MET A 1 -42.47 50.97 -43.02
C MET A 1 -41.11 50.23 -43.17
N PRO A 2 -40.82 49.66 -44.32
CA PRO A 2 -39.60 48.87 -44.53
C PRO A 2 -38.48 49.77 -45.03
N ASN A 3 -37.24 49.52 -44.59
CA ASN A 3 -36.04 50.21 -45.00
C ASN A 3 -35.32 49.45 -46.11
N PRO A 4 -34.95 50.06 -47.22
CA PRO A 4 -34.39 49.37 -48.36
C PRO A 4 -32.86 49.38 -48.35
N GLY A 5 -32.26 48.24 -48.74
CA GLY A 5 -31.18 48.18 -49.66
C GLY A 5 -29.75 48.38 -49.13
N PHE A 6 -29.05 47.25 -48.90
CA PHE A 6 -27.58 47.27 -49.04
C PHE A 6 -27.14 46.10 -49.97
N ARG A 7 -26.59 46.46 -51.12
CA ARG A 7 -25.98 45.51 -52.10
C ARG A 7 -24.57 45.17 -51.69
N PRO A 8 -24.16 43.90 -51.62
CA PRO A 8 -22.75 43.55 -51.43
C PRO A 8 -21.99 43.57 -52.77
N SER A 9 -20.86 44.25 -52.77
CA SER A 9 -19.90 44.25 -53.85
C SER A 9 -19.15 42.92 -53.98
N ARG A 10 -19.11 42.40 -55.22
CA ARG A 10 -18.30 41.26 -55.62
C ARG A 10 -16.81 41.58 -55.48
N ARG A 11 -16.10 40.94 -54.57
CA ARG A 11 -14.62 40.84 -54.62
C ARG A 11 -14.18 39.53 -55.24
N LYS A 12 -13.37 39.66 -56.29
CA LYS A 12 -12.76 38.56 -57.06
C LYS A 12 -11.84 37.77 -56.14
N SER A 13 -12.03 36.48 -56.04
CA SER A 13 -11.14 35.57 -55.35
C SER A 13 -9.90 35.25 -56.17
N LEU A 14 -8.74 35.64 -55.68
CA LEU A 14 -7.45 35.09 -56.16
C LEU A 14 -7.28 33.67 -55.59
N ALA A 15 -7.27 32.68 -56.47
CA ALA A 15 -6.92 31.33 -56.14
C ALA A 15 -5.45 31.24 -55.75
N ARG A 16 -5.14 31.07 -54.46
CA ARG A 16 -3.82 30.61 -53.99
C ARG A 16 -3.77 29.10 -54.05
N ARG A 17 -2.97 28.58 -54.97
CA ARG A 17 -2.52 27.20 -55.02
C ARG A 17 -1.70 26.91 -53.75
N THR A 18 -2.24 26.19 -52.80
CA THR A 18 -1.47 25.63 -51.67
C THR A 18 -1.02 24.22 -52.03
N HIS A 19 0.29 24.04 -52.14
CA HIS A 19 0.92 22.73 -52.24
C HIS A 19 0.61 21.92 -50.94
N ARG A 20 -0.11 20.85 -51.08
CA ARG A 20 -0.26 19.85 -50.01
C ARG A 20 1.04 19.09 -49.85
N ILE A 21 1.82 19.44 -48.84
CA ILE A 21 2.88 18.56 -48.34
C ILE A 21 2.21 17.49 -47.48
N SER A 22 2.09 16.29 -48.02
CA SER A 22 1.63 15.13 -47.26
C SER A 22 2.75 14.72 -46.29
N GLY A 23 2.71 15.23 -45.07
CA GLY A 23 3.53 14.75 -43.98
C GLY A 23 2.94 13.43 -43.45
N LEU A 24 3.64 12.34 -43.71
CA LEU A 24 3.37 11.02 -43.15
C LEU A 24 3.75 11.06 -41.65
N VAL A 25 2.75 11.26 -40.79
CA VAL A 25 2.94 11.14 -39.33
C VAL A 25 2.95 9.67 -39.00
N LEU A 26 4.13 9.09 -38.79
CA LEU A 26 4.29 7.77 -38.19
C LEU A 26 3.88 7.88 -36.71
N ALA A 27 2.65 7.51 -36.39
CA ALA A 27 2.20 7.32 -35.01
C ALA A 27 2.87 6.07 -34.44
N GLY A 28 3.98 6.25 -33.75
CA GLY A 28 4.63 5.20 -32.98
C GLY A 28 3.73 4.81 -31.80
N THR A 29 3.03 3.69 -31.92
CA THR A 29 2.29 3.10 -30.80
C THR A 29 3.29 2.56 -29.79
N LEU A 30 3.52 3.27 -28.68
CA LEU A 30 4.27 2.77 -27.53
C LEU A 30 3.41 1.68 -26.89
N LEU A 31 3.70 0.42 -27.18
CA LEU A 31 3.17 -0.70 -26.42
C LEU A 31 3.75 -0.64 -25.00
N ALA A 32 2.96 -0.14 -24.05
CA ALA A 32 3.23 -0.31 -22.65
C ALA A 32 3.11 -1.81 -22.33
N LEU A 33 4.25 -2.47 -22.15
CA LEU A 33 4.30 -3.84 -21.62
C LEU A 33 3.69 -3.81 -20.22
N PRO A 34 2.69 -4.63 -19.91
CA PRO A 34 2.24 -4.80 -18.53
C PRO A 34 3.44 -5.29 -17.73
N GLY A 35 3.89 -4.49 -16.76
CA GLY A 35 4.91 -4.91 -15.81
C GLY A 35 4.41 -6.19 -15.14
N LEU A 36 5.12 -7.30 -15.35
CA LEU A 36 4.97 -8.50 -14.55
C LEU A 36 5.22 -8.07 -13.10
N ALA A 37 4.16 -7.98 -12.30
CA ALA A 37 4.29 -7.88 -10.86
C ALA A 37 5.04 -9.15 -10.43
N ALA A 38 6.34 -9.01 -10.17
CA ALA A 38 7.13 -10.08 -9.59
C ALA A 38 6.46 -10.46 -8.27
N ALA A 39 6.17 -11.75 -8.07
CA ALA A 39 5.80 -12.24 -6.76
C ALA A 39 6.95 -11.85 -5.82
N GLU A 40 6.61 -11.12 -4.75
CA GLU A 40 7.61 -10.71 -3.78
C GLU A 40 8.19 -11.96 -3.12
N ASP A 41 9.49 -12.20 -3.31
CA ASP A 41 10.18 -13.30 -2.66
C ASP A 41 10.19 -13.07 -1.14
N LEU A 42 9.69 -14.06 -0.39
CA LEU A 42 9.70 -14.02 1.07
C LEU A 42 11.14 -13.85 1.58
N ARG A 43 11.37 -12.80 2.35
CA ARG A 43 12.64 -12.56 3.01
C ARG A 43 12.82 -13.56 4.16
N THR A 44 14.01 -14.15 4.24
CA THR A 44 14.37 -15.00 5.37
C THR A 44 14.59 -14.14 6.63
N TYR A 45 14.21 -14.68 7.78
CA TYR A 45 14.43 -14.03 9.08
C TYR A 45 14.82 -15.05 10.13
N ALA A 46 15.51 -14.58 11.17
CA ALA A 46 15.87 -15.40 12.33
C ALA A 46 15.15 -14.88 13.57
N VAL A 47 14.56 -15.82 14.34
CA VAL A 47 13.96 -15.51 15.63
C VAL A 47 14.97 -15.76 16.72
N THR A 48 15.19 -14.78 17.59
CA THR A 48 16.08 -14.86 18.76
C THR A 48 15.27 -14.53 20.00
N GLY A 49 15.04 -15.53 20.85
CA GLY A 49 14.13 -15.38 21.99
C GLY A 49 12.71 -15.00 21.54
N ASP A 50 12.23 -13.84 21.97
CA ASP A 50 10.90 -13.30 21.68
C ASP A 50 10.92 -12.18 20.61
N ALA A 51 11.96 -12.13 19.76
CA ALA A 51 12.19 -11.06 18.79
C ALA A 51 12.73 -11.56 17.45
N ILE A 52 12.51 -10.76 16.39
CA ILE A 52 13.26 -10.76 15.14
C ILE A 52 14.15 -9.51 15.15
N PRO A 53 15.43 -9.62 15.53
CA PRO A 53 16.28 -8.45 15.80
C PRO A 53 16.55 -7.57 14.58
N HIS A 54 16.67 -8.19 13.41
CA HIS A 54 17.04 -7.51 12.17
C HIS A 54 15.82 -7.20 11.32
N SER A 55 15.83 -6.02 10.66
CA SER A 55 14.81 -5.67 9.67
C SER A 55 14.73 -6.72 8.57
N LEU A 56 13.51 -7.05 8.13
CA LEU A 56 13.26 -7.96 7.01
C LEU A 56 13.82 -7.41 5.69
N THR A 57 13.86 -6.09 5.55
CA THR A 57 14.32 -5.40 4.33
C THR A 57 15.78 -4.94 4.43
N GLY A 58 16.36 -4.97 5.62
CA GLY A 58 17.69 -4.41 5.90
C GLY A 58 17.69 -2.87 6.05
N VAL A 59 16.53 -2.22 5.89
CA VAL A 59 16.37 -0.77 6.06
C VAL A 59 15.23 -0.45 7.04
N ALA A 60 15.21 0.76 7.57
CA ALA A 60 14.11 1.22 8.42
C ALA A 60 12.84 1.44 7.60
N GLY A 61 11.69 1.17 8.21
CA GLY A 61 10.39 1.46 7.63
C GLY A 61 10.02 2.95 7.70
N ASP A 62 8.96 3.31 7.03
CA ASP A 62 8.40 4.67 7.00
C ASP A 62 7.22 4.78 7.97
N VAL A 63 7.32 5.73 8.91
CA VAL A 63 6.33 5.94 9.99
C VAL A 63 4.97 6.34 9.42
N ALA A 64 4.93 7.18 8.38
CA ALA A 64 3.67 7.68 7.83
C ALA A 64 2.94 6.57 7.05
N ARG A 65 3.65 5.77 6.27
CA ARG A 65 3.08 4.59 5.59
C ARG A 65 2.62 3.55 6.62
N GLY A 66 3.42 3.31 7.66
CA GLY A 66 3.06 2.39 8.73
C GLY A 66 1.76 2.81 9.43
N ARG A 67 1.59 4.10 9.76
CA ARG A 67 0.33 4.60 10.30
C ARG A 67 -0.84 4.38 9.35
N ALA A 68 -0.66 4.69 8.06
CA ALA A 68 -1.70 4.50 7.06
C ALA A 68 -2.14 3.03 6.99
N LEU A 69 -1.19 2.10 6.99
CA LEU A 69 -1.47 0.65 7.02
C LEU A 69 -2.23 0.23 8.28
N VAL A 70 -1.85 0.72 9.47
CA VAL A 70 -2.50 0.34 10.74
C VAL A 70 -3.96 0.79 10.76
N VAL A 71 -4.28 1.97 10.25
CA VAL A 71 -5.66 2.49 10.25
C VAL A 71 -6.50 1.98 9.08
N GLU A 72 -5.89 1.38 8.08
CA GLU A 72 -6.59 0.80 6.94
C GLU A 72 -7.29 -0.51 7.35
N ARG A 73 -8.58 -0.63 7.00
CA ARG A 73 -9.37 -1.82 7.39
C ARG A 73 -8.94 -3.11 6.71
N SER A 74 -8.29 -3.04 5.56
CA SER A 74 -7.77 -4.20 4.84
C SER A 74 -6.63 -4.89 5.58
N SER A 75 -5.83 -4.14 6.36
CA SER A 75 -4.79 -4.69 7.24
C SER A 75 -5.34 -5.33 8.52
N THR A 76 -6.62 -5.10 8.83
CA THR A 76 -7.37 -5.65 9.96
C THR A 76 -6.94 -5.22 11.37
N CYS A 77 -5.87 -4.43 11.54
CA CYS A 77 -5.34 -4.05 12.86
C CYS A 77 -6.42 -3.39 13.75
N ILE A 78 -7.07 -2.33 13.25
CA ILE A 78 -8.09 -1.59 14.01
C ILE A 78 -9.43 -2.34 14.15
N LEU A 79 -9.59 -3.50 13.53
CA LEU A 79 -10.76 -4.34 13.77
C LEU A 79 -10.69 -5.05 15.13
N CYS A 80 -9.47 -5.25 15.65
CA CYS A 80 -9.22 -5.92 16.92
C CYS A 80 -8.60 -4.96 17.96
N HIS A 81 -7.77 -4.03 17.54
CA HIS A 81 -7.04 -3.08 18.41
C HIS A 81 -7.68 -1.69 18.40
N SER A 82 -7.72 -1.07 19.57
CA SER A 82 -7.84 0.39 19.71
C SER A 82 -6.45 1.06 19.64
N GLY A 83 -6.45 2.40 19.52
CA GLY A 83 -5.23 3.19 19.53
C GLY A 83 -5.50 4.69 19.36
N PRO A 84 -4.46 5.52 19.27
CA PRO A 84 -4.57 6.97 19.17
C PRO A 84 -4.99 7.42 17.74
N PHE A 85 -6.15 6.96 17.30
CA PHE A 85 -6.73 7.21 15.98
C PHE A 85 -8.08 7.91 16.11
N PRO A 86 -8.13 9.22 16.48
CA PRO A 86 -9.39 9.92 16.73
C PRO A 86 -10.30 10.02 15.52
N GLU A 87 -9.75 9.92 14.31
CA GLU A 87 -10.51 9.87 13.06
C GLU A 87 -11.22 8.53 12.83
N GLN A 88 -10.79 7.45 13.51
CA GLN A 88 -11.36 6.11 13.41
C GLN A 88 -12.40 5.89 14.51
N LYS A 89 -13.67 6.13 14.18
CA LYS A 89 -14.77 6.05 15.17
C LYS A 89 -15.05 4.63 15.69
N PHE A 90 -14.74 3.60 14.90
CA PHE A 90 -15.03 2.22 15.23
C PHE A 90 -13.72 1.43 15.29
N GLN A 91 -13.15 1.37 16.48
CA GLN A 91 -11.96 0.59 16.78
C GLN A 91 -12.33 -0.63 17.60
N GLY A 92 -11.60 -1.73 17.40
CA GLY A 92 -11.83 -2.97 18.16
C GLY A 92 -11.32 -2.90 19.59
N ASP A 93 -11.82 -3.80 20.40
CA ASP A 93 -11.45 -3.98 21.82
C ASP A 93 -11.09 -5.45 22.16
N LEU A 94 -10.92 -6.29 21.13
CA LEU A 94 -10.54 -7.70 21.27
C LEU A 94 -9.07 -7.92 21.61
N ALA A 95 -8.23 -6.90 21.34
CA ALA A 95 -6.78 -6.97 21.52
C ALA A 95 -6.28 -5.71 22.26
N PRO A 96 -5.07 -5.76 22.85
CA PRO A 96 -4.53 -4.63 23.60
C PRO A 96 -4.47 -3.34 22.77
N ASP A 97 -4.71 -2.20 23.44
CA ASP A 97 -4.54 -0.87 22.84
C ASP A 97 -3.13 -0.71 22.28
N LEU A 98 -3.03 -0.13 21.08
CA LEU A 98 -1.75 0.15 20.43
C LEU A 98 -1.02 1.34 21.03
N ALA A 99 -1.72 2.23 21.76
CA ALA A 99 -1.07 3.28 22.54
C ALA A 99 -0.02 2.68 23.48
N GLY A 100 1.15 3.30 23.57
CA GLY A 100 2.25 2.82 24.39
C GLY A 100 2.95 1.55 23.88
N SER A 101 2.66 1.06 22.67
CA SER A 101 3.32 -0.14 22.13
C SER A 101 4.85 0.01 22.07
N GLY A 102 5.35 1.19 21.68
CA GLY A 102 6.78 1.48 21.63
C GLY A 102 7.45 1.63 23.00
N SER A 103 6.67 1.75 24.11
CA SER A 103 7.19 1.68 25.47
C SER A 103 7.21 0.27 26.01
N ARG A 104 6.31 -0.59 25.54
CA ARG A 104 6.18 -1.99 26.00
C ARG A 104 7.11 -2.94 25.27
N TRP A 105 7.42 -2.68 23.99
CA TRP A 105 8.09 -3.63 23.10
C TRP A 105 9.18 -2.97 22.28
N SER A 106 10.28 -3.69 22.07
CA SER A 106 11.32 -3.31 21.10
C SER A 106 10.83 -3.53 19.67
N GLU A 107 11.53 -2.94 18.68
CA GLU A 107 11.26 -3.17 17.25
C GLU A 107 11.23 -4.66 16.91
N GLY A 108 12.22 -5.43 17.38
CA GLY A 108 12.31 -6.85 17.11
C GLY A 108 11.15 -7.65 17.70
N GLN A 109 10.67 -7.25 18.87
CA GLN A 109 9.51 -7.87 19.51
C GLN A 109 8.21 -7.52 18.78
N LEU A 110 8.05 -6.29 18.32
CA LEU A 110 6.92 -5.86 17.48
C LEU A 110 6.95 -6.60 16.13
N ARG A 111 8.13 -6.70 15.52
CA ARG A 111 8.32 -7.41 14.27
C ARG A 111 7.88 -8.87 14.37
N LEU A 112 8.31 -9.59 15.42
CA LEU A 112 7.88 -10.98 15.60
C LEU A 112 6.36 -11.11 15.78
N ARG A 113 5.72 -10.16 16.48
CA ARG A 113 4.25 -10.17 16.63
C ARG A 113 3.53 -10.03 15.30
N LEU A 114 4.05 -9.21 14.40
CA LEU A 114 3.48 -9.04 13.06
C LEU A 114 3.79 -10.24 12.15
N VAL A 115 5.02 -10.72 12.19
CA VAL A 115 5.45 -11.83 11.34
C VAL A 115 4.74 -13.12 11.74
N ASP A 116 4.77 -13.46 13.02
CA ASP A 116 4.19 -14.70 13.54
C ASP A 116 3.89 -14.61 15.05
N ALA A 117 2.76 -14.03 15.39
CA ALA A 117 2.31 -13.92 16.80
C ALA A 117 2.16 -15.28 17.50
N SER A 118 1.92 -16.35 16.74
CA SER A 118 1.76 -17.71 17.30
C SER A 118 3.02 -18.26 17.98
N ARG A 119 4.20 -17.72 17.62
CA ARG A 119 5.47 -18.05 18.30
C ARG A 119 5.53 -17.57 19.75
N LEU A 120 4.75 -16.53 20.06
CA LEU A 120 4.68 -15.96 21.41
C LEU A 120 3.48 -16.48 22.19
N ASN A 121 2.39 -16.76 21.50
CA ASN A 121 1.17 -17.32 22.06
C ASN A 121 0.47 -18.20 21.03
N ALA A 122 0.55 -19.51 21.21
CA ALA A 122 -0.05 -20.49 20.29
C ALA A 122 -1.59 -20.37 20.21
N ALA A 123 -2.25 -19.79 21.21
CA ALA A 123 -3.69 -19.57 21.25
C ALA A 123 -4.11 -18.18 20.70
N THR A 124 -3.19 -17.41 20.12
CA THR A 124 -3.50 -16.09 19.61
C THR A 124 -4.49 -16.14 18.45
N ILE A 125 -5.40 -15.17 18.40
CA ILE A 125 -6.27 -14.91 17.24
C ILE A 125 -5.65 -13.91 16.26
N MET A 126 -4.54 -13.26 16.63
CA MET A 126 -3.82 -12.34 15.73
C MET A 126 -3.22 -13.14 14.57
N PRO A 127 -3.54 -12.79 13.32
CA PRO A 127 -2.99 -13.52 12.18
C PRO A 127 -1.47 -13.38 12.09
N SER A 128 -0.82 -14.39 11.50
CA SER A 128 0.56 -14.25 11.03
C SER A 128 0.53 -13.48 9.72
N TYR A 129 1.02 -12.24 9.72
CA TYR A 129 0.94 -11.38 8.54
C TYR A 129 2.01 -11.70 7.48
N TYR A 130 3.09 -12.39 7.87
CA TYR A 130 4.20 -12.66 6.97
C TYR A 130 4.54 -14.15 6.83
N ARG A 131 4.40 -14.95 7.89
CA ARG A 131 4.61 -16.39 7.82
C ARG A 131 3.56 -17.04 6.91
N VAL A 132 4.01 -17.91 6.00
CA VAL A 132 3.14 -18.62 5.04
C VAL A 132 3.10 -20.13 5.27
N ASP A 133 4.06 -20.68 6.00
CA ASP A 133 4.16 -22.13 6.27
C ASP A 133 3.38 -22.54 7.52
N GLY A 134 2.90 -23.77 7.55
CA GLY A 134 2.18 -24.34 8.69
C GLY A 134 0.86 -23.66 9.03
N LEU A 135 0.24 -22.99 8.05
CA LEU A 135 -1.09 -22.38 8.17
C LEU A 135 -2.16 -23.35 7.69
N GLU A 136 -3.26 -23.45 8.43
CA GLU A 136 -4.42 -24.27 8.08
C GLU A 136 -5.53 -23.42 7.47
N ARG A 137 -6.36 -24.04 6.61
CA ARG A 137 -7.58 -23.46 6.01
C ARG A 137 -7.35 -22.13 5.28
N VAL A 138 -6.16 -21.97 4.69
CA VAL A 138 -5.82 -20.77 3.89
C VAL A 138 -6.61 -20.79 2.59
N GLY A 139 -7.29 -19.70 2.29
CA GLY A 139 -7.99 -19.50 1.02
C GLY A 139 -7.06 -19.62 -0.18
N ALA A 140 -7.55 -20.19 -1.29
CA ALA A 140 -6.73 -20.50 -2.47
C ALA A 140 -5.89 -19.32 -2.99
N LEU A 141 -6.43 -18.09 -2.93
CA LEU A 141 -5.74 -16.87 -3.38
C LEU A 141 -4.55 -16.47 -2.50
N TRP A 142 -4.49 -16.95 -1.26
CA TRP A 142 -3.50 -16.57 -0.24
C TRP A 142 -2.47 -17.66 0.04
N ARG A 143 -2.61 -18.85 -0.58
CA ARG A 143 -1.65 -19.94 -0.36
C ARG A 143 -0.25 -19.54 -0.79
N GLY A 144 0.72 -19.67 0.13
CA GLY A 144 2.12 -19.30 -0.09
C GLY A 144 2.36 -17.79 -0.23
N LYS A 145 1.37 -16.96 0.10
CA LYS A 145 1.51 -15.49 0.05
C LYS A 145 1.35 -14.89 1.44
N PRO A 146 2.19 -13.94 1.83
CA PRO A 146 2.01 -13.20 3.07
C PRO A 146 0.82 -12.23 2.93
N ILE A 147 0.23 -11.85 4.06
CA ILE A 147 -0.83 -10.81 4.11
C ILE A 147 -0.21 -9.44 3.88
N LEU A 148 0.98 -9.20 4.43
CA LEU A 148 1.74 -7.96 4.31
C LEU A 148 3.12 -8.26 3.74
N SER A 149 3.66 -7.34 2.92
CA SER A 149 5.03 -7.42 2.44
C SER A 149 6.06 -7.16 3.54
N ALA A 150 7.32 -7.47 3.28
CA ALA A 150 8.42 -7.17 4.20
C ALA A 150 8.50 -5.66 4.51
N GLU A 151 8.35 -4.83 3.49
CA GLU A 151 8.35 -3.37 3.60
C GLU A 151 7.17 -2.89 4.46
N GLN A 152 5.98 -3.44 4.25
CA GLN A 152 4.79 -3.09 5.03
C GLN A 152 4.95 -3.48 6.50
N ILE A 153 5.56 -4.63 6.80
CA ILE A 153 5.90 -5.02 8.18
C ILE A 153 6.84 -3.99 8.81
N GLU A 154 7.93 -3.60 8.12
CA GLU A 154 8.88 -2.61 8.64
C GLU A 154 8.24 -1.22 8.81
N ASP A 155 7.39 -0.80 7.89
CA ASP A 155 6.64 0.46 8.01
C ASP A 155 5.74 0.46 9.26
N ILE A 156 5.01 -0.62 9.51
CA ILE A 156 4.17 -0.76 10.71
C ILE A 156 5.02 -0.78 11.98
N VAL A 157 6.14 -1.51 12.00
CA VAL A 157 7.07 -1.51 13.15
C VAL A 157 7.58 -0.10 13.42
N ALA A 158 8.05 0.61 12.39
CA ALA A 158 8.53 1.98 12.51
C ALA A 158 7.47 2.91 13.11
N TYR A 159 6.20 2.74 12.75
CA TYR A 159 5.12 3.51 13.35
C TYR A 159 4.85 3.10 14.80
N LEU A 160 4.69 1.81 15.10
CA LEU A 160 4.33 1.33 16.43
C LEU A 160 5.35 1.70 17.51
N VAL A 161 6.65 1.77 17.18
CA VAL A 161 7.68 2.22 18.13
C VAL A 161 7.59 3.70 18.48
N THR A 162 6.90 4.51 17.68
CA THR A 162 6.65 5.93 18.00
C THR A 162 5.55 6.11 19.04
N LEU A 163 4.69 5.11 19.24
CA LEU A 163 3.59 5.16 20.19
C LEU A 163 4.11 4.92 21.62
N ARG A 164 4.72 5.94 22.18
CA ARG A 164 5.28 5.96 23.53
C ARG A 164 4.40 6.81 24.43
N GLN A 165 3.93 6.21 25.52
CA GLN A 165 3.23 6.91 26.61
C GLN A 165 3.84 6.52 27.94
#